data_626041f19baed00d3efcfd76670e5c43
#
_entry.id   626041f19baed00d3efcfd76670e5c43
#
_cell.length_a   1.000
_cell.length_b   1.000
_cell.length_c   1.000
_cell.angle_alpha   90.00
_cell.angle_beta   90.00
_cell.angle_gamma   90.00
#
_symmetry.space_group_name_H-M   'P 1'
#
loop_
_entity.id
_entity.type
_entity.pdbx_description
1 polymer ?
#
loop_
_entity_poly.entity_id
_entity_poly.type
_entity_poly.pdbx_seq_one_letter_code
_entity_poly.pdbx_strand_id
1 'polypeptide(L)'
;MIGPAIARGVEPQDRERGWMTLWFLGLCVIVLFVGGLSLDLWRAFSERRSLAAAADAGARAGASMIDEQAYRDSGTLQLDPAVAEQEACRNVAAQLDRRSIISCRAHGTTDHVDVVVTGTVDLTLVKVLRPNDPIEIRVTASAAPHH
;
A
#
# COMPACT_ATOMS: atom_id res chain seq x y z
N MET A 1 -80.26 3.21 16.21
CA MET A 1 -79.26 3.93 17.02
C MET A 1 -77.90 3.45 16.59
N ILE A 2 -77.24 4.21 15.73
CA ILE A 2 -75.92 3.89 15.19
C ILE A 2 -74.94 4.74 15.99
N GLY A 3 -74.08 4.06 16.79
CA GLY A 3 -73.03 4.73 17.58
C GLY A 3 -71.88 5.23 16.67
N PRO A 4 -71.24 6.35 16.99
CA PRO A 4 -70.14 6.90 16.18
C PRO A 4 -68.88 6.03 16.37
N ALA A 5 -68.32 5.58 15.26
CA ALA A 5 -66.99 4.96 15.22
C ALA A 5 -65.93 6.00 15.62
N ILE A 6 -65.32 5.80 16.75
CA ILE A 6 -64.18 6.60 17.22
C ILE A 6 -62.97 6.24 16.33
N ALA A 7 -62.69 7.11 15.37
CA ALA A 7 -61.43 7.09 14.64
C ALA A 7 -60.28 7.34 15.66
N ARG A 8 -59.53 6.30 16.05
CA ARG A 8 -58.30 6.45 16.80
C ARG A 8 -57.30 7.20 15.89
N GLY A 9 -57.17 8.49 16.16
CA GLY A 9 -56.08 9.26 15.54
C GLY A 9 -54.74 8.63 15.94
N VAL A 10 -53.98 8.31 14.95
CA VAL A 10 -52.55 7.88 15.14
C VAL A 10 -51.86 9.08 15.77
N GLU A 11 -51.45 8.91 17.02
CA GLU A 11 -50.76 9.97 17.77
C GLU A 11 -49.46 10.39 17.08
N PRO A 12 -49.15 11.68 17.02
CA PRO A 12 -47.94 12.20 16.37
C PRO A 12 -46.64 11.72 17.01
N GLN A 13 -46.67 11.20 18.22
CA GLN A 13 -45.55 10.68 18.98
C GLN A 13 -44.88 9.44 18.35
N ASP A 14 -45.62 8.65 17.59
CA ASP A 14 -45.06 7.46 16.91
C ASP A 14 -44.23 7.84 15.68
N ARG A 15 -44.48 8.98 15.07
CA ARG A 15 -43.70 9.52 13.94
C ARG A 15 -42.32 10.02 14.36
N GLU A 16 -42.21 10.61 15.54
CA GLU A 16 -40.92 11.12 16.05
C GLU A 16 -40.01 10.00 16.53
N ARG A 17 -40.53 8.92 17.07
CA ARG A 17 -39.74 7.73 17.46
C ARG A 17 -39.11 7.04 16.25
N GLY A 18 -39.82 6.90 15.15
CA GLY A 18 -39.30 6.34 13.89
C GLY A 18 -38.20 7.19 13.28
N TRP A 19 -38.31 8.51 13.34
CA TRP A 19 -37.30 9.44 12.82
C TRP A 19 -35.96 9.36 13.58
N MET A 20 -36.00 9.30 14.92
CA MET A 20 -34.79 9.18 15.73
C MET A 20 -34.06 7.87 15.47
N THR A 21 -34.78 6.76 15.32
CA THR A 21 -34.18 5.44 15.02
C THR A 21 -33.51 5.44 13.64
N LEU A 22 -34.12 6.07 12.64
CA LEU A 22 -33.60 6.19 11.29
C LEU A 22 -32.33 7.06 11.27
N TRP A 23 -32.33 8.14 12.04
CA TRP A 23 -31.18 9.05 12.17
C TRP A 23 -30.00 8.34 12.87
N PHE A 24 -30.28 7.57 13.94
CA PHE A 24 -29.26 6.80 14.66
C PHE A 24 -28.68 5.69 13.78
N LEU A 25 -29.53 4.99 13.03
CA LEU A 25 -29.07 3.97 12.07
C LEU A 25 -28.18 4.58 10.99
N GLY A 26 -28.57 5.72 10.43
CA GLY A 26 -27.77 6.46 9.46
C GLY A 26 -26.40 6.86 10.02
N LEU A 27 -26.36 7.36 11.26
CA LEU A 27 -25.11 7.69 11.95
C LEU A 27 -24.21 6.47 12.11
N CYS A 28 -24.74 5.33 12.53
CA CYS A 28 -23.99 4.08 12.67
C CYS A 28 -23.37 3.65 11.33
N VAL A 29 -24.13 3.73 10.24
CA VAL A 29 -23.61 3.39 8.91
C VAL A 29 -22.47 4.33 8.50
N ILE A 30 -22.61 5.63 8.74
CA ILE A 30 -21.55 6.60 8.44
C ILE A 30 -20.29 6.30 9.26
N VAL A 31 -20.41 6.03 10.55
CA VAL A 31 -19.27 5.70 11.43
C VAL A 31 -18.56 4.43 10.96
N LEU A 32 -19.31 3.39 10.57
CA LEU A 32 -18.74 2.16 10.02
C LEU A 32 -18.02 2.41 8.69
N PHE A 33 -18.59 3.26 7.84
CA PHE A 33 -17.98 3.60 6.54
C PHE A 33 -16.67 4.38 6.73
N VAL A 34 -16.69 5.40 7.58
CA VAL A 34 -15.50 6.21 7.88
C VAL A 34 -14.43 5.37 8.58
N GLY A 35 -14.82 4.52 9.53
CA GLY A 35 -13.91 3.61 10.22
C GLY A 35 -13.26 2.60 9.27
N GLY A 36 -14.04 2.00 8.38
CA GLY A 36 -13.54 1.07 7.36
C GLY A 36 -12.59 1.74 6.36
N LEU A 37 -12.92 2.95 5.91
CA LEU A 37 -12.07 3.72 5.01
C LEU A 37 -10.73 4.09 5.68
N SER A 38 -10.75 4.43 6.97
CA SER A 38 -9.54 4.72 7.73
C SER A 38 -8.60 3.52 7.82
N LEU A 39 -9.15 2.32 8.01
CA LEU A 39 -8.38 1.07 8.03
C LEU A 39 -7.75 0.75 6.67
N ASP A 40 -8.51 0.93 5.59
CA ASP A 40 -8.00 0.71 4.23
C ASP A 40 -6.87 1.69 3.90
N LEU A 41 -7.02 2.95 4.28
CA LEU A 41 -6.00 3.96 4.08
C LEU A 41 -4.72 3.65 4.87
N TRP A 42 -4.87 3.23 6.13
CA TRP A 42 -3.73 2.82 6.95
C TRP A 42 -2.98 1.62 6.36
N ARG A 43 -3.70 0.62 5.85
CA ARG A 43 -3.10 -0.51 5.13
C ARG A 43 -2.32 -0.07 3.90
N ALA A 44 -2.91 0.80 3.07
CA ALA A 44 -2.24 1.32 1.87
C ALA A 44 -0.92 2.04 2.21
N PHE A 45 -0.92 2.86 3.28
CA PHE A 45 0.30 3.53 3.73
C PHE A 45 1.34 2.56 4.32
N SER A 46 0.90 1.54 5.05
CA SER A 46 1.77 0.51 5.61
C SER A 46 2.47 -0.30 4.52
N GLU A 47 1.72 -0.76 3.52
CA GLU A 47 2.27 -1.49 2.37
C GLU A 47 3.24 -0.62 1.56
N ARG A 48 2.90 0.62 1.29
CA ARG A 48 3.80 1.54 0.61
C ARG A 48 5.11 1.74 1.37
N ARG A 49 5.06 1.86 2.71
CA ARG A 49 6.26 1.96 3.55
C ARG A 49 7.10 0.69 3.48
N SER A 50 6.47 -0.47 3.53
CA SER A 50 7.15 -1.76 3.43
C SER A 50 7.86 -1.91 2.08
N LEU A 51 7.18 -1.59 0.97
CA LEU A 51 7.77 -1.59 -0.37
C LEU A 51 8.93 -0.59 -0.49
N ALA A 52 8.79 0.61 0.07
CA ALA A 52 9.85 1.62 0.06
C ALA A 52 11.07 1.16 0.86
N ALA A 53 10.87 0.61 2.05
CA ALA A 53 11.96 0.08 2.87
C ALA A 53 12.71 -1.07 2.18
N ALA A 54 11.98 -1.96 1.51
CA ALA A 54 12.57 -3.06 0.77
C ALA A 54 13.35 -2.57 -0.47
N ALA A 55 12.82 -1.56 -1.20
CA ALA A 55 13.52 -0.96 -2.32
C ALA A 55 14.81 -0.26 -1.88
N ASP A 56 14.77 0.50 -0.77
CA ASP A 56 15.95 1.15 -0.18
C ASP A 56 17.00 0.14 0.27
N ALA A 57 16.58 -0.95 0.92
CA ALA A 57 17.50 -2.00 1.35
C ALA A 57 18.10 -2.75 0.16
N GLY A 58 17.30 -3.02 -0.88
CA GLY A 58 17.77 -3.59 -2.13
C GLY A 58 18.79 -2.69 -2.84
N ALA A 59 18.51 -1.39 -2.94
CA ALA A 59 19.44 -0.44 -3.53
C ALA A 59 20.78 -0.38 -2.76
N ARG A 60 20.75 -0.37 -1.43
CA ARG A 60 21.98 -0.43 -0.60
C ARG A 60 22.72 -1.73 -0.77
N ALA A 61 22.02 -2.86 -0.84
CA ALA A 61 22.65 -4.16 -1.08
C ALA A 61 23.34 -4.20 -2.45
N GLY A 62 22.68 -3.68 -3.50
CA GLY A 62 23.29 -3.53 -4.81
C GLY A 62 24.49 -2.59 -4.80
N ALA A 63 24.38 -1.45 -4.11
CA ALA A 63 25.47 -0.47 -4.00
C ALA A 63 26.70 -0.95 -3.20
N SER A 64 26.60 -2.08 -2.50
CA SER A 64 27.73 -2.74 -1.84
C SER A 64 28.51 -3.67 -2.76
N MET A 65 28.04 -3.95 -3.96
CA MET A 65 28.69 -4.83 -4.94
C MET A 65 29.77 -4.08 -5.74
N ILE A 66 30.91 -3.91 -5.10
CA ILE A 66 32.06 -3.19 -5.67
C ILE A 66 32.84 -4.11 -6.60
N ASP A 67 33.27 -3.59 -7.75
CA ASP A 67 34.22 -4.24 -8.64
C ASP A 67 35.64 -4.17 -8.02
N GLU A 68 36.04 -5.24 -7.36
CA GLU A 68 37.35 -5.34 -6.72
C GLU A 68 38.51 -5.26 -7.73
N GLN A 69 38.30 -5.69 -8.98
CA GLN A 69 39.32 -5.67 -9.99
C GLN A 69 39.55 -4.25 -10.47
N ALA A 70 38.49 -3.50 -10.77
CA ALA A 70 38.57 -2.08 -11.10
C ALA A 70 39.21 -1.26 -9.98
N TYR A 71 38.89 -1.59 -8.73
CA TYR A 71 39.47 -0.92 -7.56
C TYR A 71 40.99 -1.17 -7.43
N ARG A 72 41.46 -2.41 -7.69
CA ARG A 72 42.89 -2.75 -7.64
C ARG A 72 43.69 -2.08 -8.77
N ASP A 73 43.06 -1.95 -9.95
CA ASP A 73 43.73 -1.40 -11.14
C ASP A 73 43.79 0.11 -11.17
N SER A 74 42.71 0.78 -10.74
CA SER A 74 42.54 2.24 -10.86
C SER A 74 42.48 2.98 -9.52
N GLY A 75 42.27 2.30 -8.40
CA GLY A 75 42.00 2.89 -7.09
C GLY A 75 40.66 3.62 -6.99
N THR A 76 39.80 3.51 -8.01
CA THR A 76 38.45 4.11 -8.06
C THR A 76 37.41 3.09 -7.62
N LEU A 77 36.51 3.53 -6.75
CA LEU A 77 35.39 2.73 -6.28
C LEU A 77 34.32 2.70 -7.38
N GLN A 78 34.18 1.57 -8.04
CA GLN A 78 33.16 1.34 -9.06
C GLN A 78 32.32 0.12 -8.69
N LEU A 79 31.04 0.14 -9.08
CA LEU A 79 30.13 -0.99 -8.93
C LEU A 79 30.30 -1.95 -10.11
N ASP A 80 30.09 -3.27 -9.82
CA ASP A 80 29.77 -4.22 -10.88
C ASP A 80 28.26 -4.14 -11.18
N PRO A 81 27.85 -3.54 -12.31
CA PRO A 81 26.43 -3.30 -12.59
C PRO A 81 25.59 -4.57 -12.62
N ALA A 82 26.14 -5.65 -13.18
CA ALA A 82 25.41 -6.90 -13.35
C ALA A 82 25.15 -7.61 -11.99
N VAL A 83 26.19 -7.65 -11.15
CA VAL A 83 26.09 -8.22 -9.80
C VAL A 83 25.22 -7.36 -8.90
N ALA A 84 25.34 -6.03 -9.01
CA ALA A 84 24.56 -5.07 -8.26
C ALA A 84 23.06 -5.17 -8.56
N GLU A 85 22.66 -5.30 -9.83
CA GLU A 85 21.26 -5.48 -10.25
C GLU A 85 20.67 -6.79 -9.67
N GLN A 86 21.42 -7.88 -9.76
CA GLN A 86 20.97 -9.18 -9.26
C GLN A 86 20.82 -9.18 -7.74
N GLU A 87 21.80 -8.64 -7.02
CA GLU A 87 21.78 -8.61 -5.57
C GLU A 87 20.68 -7.69 -5.03
N ALA A 88 20.47 -6.54 -5.68
CA ALA A 88 19.39 -5.62 -5.33
C ALA A 88 18.03 -6.31 -5.37
N CYS A 89 17.68 -6.95 -6.48
CA CYS A 89 16.40 -7.65 -6.60
C CYS A 89 16.31 -8.93 -5.75
N ARG A 90 17.41 -9.61 -5.48
CA ARG A 90 17.44 -10.75 -4.56
C ARG A 90 17.14 -10.31 -3.14
N ASN A 91 17.69 -9.19 -2.70
CA ASN A 91 17.46 -8.62 -1.37
C ASN A 91 16.01 -8.16 -1.20
N VAL A 92 15.42 -7.47 -2.21
CA VAL A 92 14.00 -7.11 -2.23
C VAL A 92 13.11 -8.34 -2.08
N ALA A 93 13.40 -9.40 -2.85
CA ALA A 93 12.61 -10.64 -2.81
C ALA A 93 12.72 -11.39 -1.48
N ALA A 94 13.83 -11.22 -0.74
CA ALA A 94 14.00 -11.80 0.59
C ALA A 94 13.24 -11.07 1.69
N GLN A 95 12.96 -9.78 1.52
CA GLN A 95 12.31 -8.94 2.53
C GLN A 95 10.79 -8.87 2.40
N LEU A 96 10.26 -9.11 1.22
CA LEU A 96 8.84 -8.98 0.93
C LEU A 96 8.21 -10.35 0.65
N ASP A 97 6.97 -10.53 1.10
CA ASP A 97 6.18 -11.70 0.72
C ASP A 97 5.97 -11.72 -0.80
N ARG A 98 6.17 -12.87 -1.42
CA ARG A 98 5.99 -13.08 -2.87
C ARG A 98 4.59 -12.70 -3.39
N ARG A 99 3.61 -12.55 -2.50
CA ARG A 99 2.24 -12.16 -2.85
C ARG A 99 2.09 -10.65 -3.05
N SER A 100 2.96 -9.85 -2.43
CA SER A 100 2.91 -8.38 -2.47
C SER A 100 3.74 -7.80 -3.62
N ILE A 101 4.66 -8.57 -4.22
CA ILE A 101 5.56 -8.12 -5.28
C ILE A 101 5.03 -8.57 -6.63
N ILE A 102 4.80 -7.62 -7.55
CA ILE A 102 4.53 -7.91 -8.96
C ILE A 102 5.83 -7.99 -9.74
N SER A 103 6.74 -7.02 -9.54
CA SER A 103 8.01 -6.95 -10.24
C SER A 103 9.05 -6.18 -9.46
N CYS A 104 10.32 -6.61 -9.58
CA CYS A 104 11.50 -5.86 -9.22
C CYS A 104 12.32 -5.62 -10.49
N ARG A 105 12.76 -4.39 -10.69
CA ARG A 105 13.73 -4.01 -11.73
C ARG A 105 14.82 -3.20 -11.07
N ALA A 106 16.05 -3.62 -11.23
CA ALA A 106 17.20 -2.86 -10.85
C ALA A 106 17.95 -2.43 -12.10
N HIS A 107 18.53 -1.24 -12.07
CA HIS A 107 19.42 -0.74 -13.10
C HIS A 107 20.69 -0.24 -12.42
N GLY A 108 21.79 -0.94 -12.66
CA GLY A 108 23.09 -0.61 -12.14
C GLY A 108 23.91 0.15 -13.13
N THR A 109 24.62 1.17 -12.64
CA THR A 109 25.70 1.85 -13.32
C THR A 109 26.99 1.66 -12.51
N THR A 110 28.11 2.18 -12.98
CA THR A 110 29.36 2.16 -12.22
C THR A 110 29.31 3.02 -10.95
N ASP A 111 28.35 3.98 -10.88
CA ASP A 111 28.29 5.00 -9.83
C ASP A 111 27.09 4.83 -8.89
N HIS A 112 26.02 4.20 -9.34
CA HIS A 112 24.78 4.04 -8.55
C HIS A 112 23.93 2.87 -9.04
N VAL A 113 22.99 2.47 -8.19
CA VAL A 113 21.95 1.46 -8.48
C VAL A 113 20.58 2.08 -8.24
N ASP A 114 19.73 2.01 -9.26
CA ASP A 114 18.31 2.37 -9.18
C ASP A 114 17.46 1.11 -9.09
N VAL A 115 16.57 1.07 -8.11
CA VAL A 115 15.67 -0.08 -7.89
C VAL A 115 14.23 0.39 -7.97
N VAL A 116 13.46 -0.25 -8.84
CA VAL A 116 12.02 -0.01 -9.00
C VAL A 116 11.28 -1.26 -8.58
N VAL A 117 10.47 -1.13 -7.53
CA VAL A 117 9.62 -2.21 -7.02
C VAL A 117 8.17 -1.85 -7.29
N THR A 118 7.43 -2.76 -7.90
CA THR A 118 5.99 -2.66 -8.08
C THR A 118 5.29 -3.73 -7.27
N GLY A 119 4.36 -3.33 -6.44
CA GLY A 119 3.55 -4.22 -5.61
C GLY A 119 2.06 -3.92 -5.71
N THR A 120 1.24 -4.83 -5.21
CA THR A 120 -0.23 -4.69 -5.10
C THR A 120 -0.65 -4.43 -3.68
N VAL A 121 -1.69 -3.62 -3.52
CA VAL A 121 -2.37 -3.41 -2.23
C VAL A 121 -3.81 -3.89 -2.34
N ASP A 122 -4.17 -4.78 -1.42
CA ASP A 122 -5.54 -5.25 -1.26
C ASP A 122 -6.31 -4.32 -0.32
N LEU A 123 -7.20 -3.49 -0.88
CA LEU A 123 -8.10 -2.62 -0.14
C LEU A 123 -9.48 -3.26 -0.04
N THR A 124 -9.98 -3.44 1.19
CA THR A 124 -11.22 -4.19 1.44
C THR A 124 -12.46 -3.47 0.94
N LEU A 125 -12.60 -2.17 1.20
CA LEU A 125 -13.75 -1.38 0.76
C LEU A 125 -13.69 -1.04 -0.73
N VAL A 126 -12.51 -0.76 -1.27
CA VAL A 126 -12.33 -0.50 -2.69
C VAL A 126 -12.62 -1.74 -3.51
N LYS A 127 -12.29 -2.93 -3.00
CA LYS A 127 -12.59 -4.22 -3.63
C LYS A 127 -14.09 -4.50 -3.72
N VAL A 128 -14.90 -4.01 -2.77
CA VAL A 128 -16.38 -4.09 -2.81
C VAL A 128 -16.94 -3.20 -3.92
N LEU A 129 -16.33 -2.03 -4.16
CA LEU A 129 -16.75 -1.07 -5.18
C LEU A 129 -16.19 -1.40 -6.58
N ARG A 130 -14.95 -1.97 -6.63
CA ARG A 130 -14.24 -2.35 -7.86
C ARG A 130 -13.54 -3.71 -7.67
N PRO A 131 -14.24 -4.81 -7.88
CA PRO A 131 -13.71 -6.15 -7.56
C PRO A 131 -12.56 -6.62 -8.47
N ASN A 132 -12.33 -5.97 -9.61
CA ASN A 132 -11.38 -6.45 -10.65
C ASN A 132 -10.16 -5.55 -10.88
N ASP A 133 -9.94 -4.51 -10.06
CA ASP A 133 -8.84 -3.56 -10.28
C ASP A 133 -7.89 -3.56 -9.07
N PRO A 134 -6.81 -4.37 -9.07
CA PRO A 134 -5.79 -4.28 -8.04
C PRO A 134 -5.06 -2.94 -8.15
N ILE A 135 -4.90 -2.26 -7.02
CA ILE A 135 -4.14 -1.00 -7.00
C ILE A 135 -2.66 -1.34 -6.98
N GLU A 136 -1.96 -0.97 -8.05
CA GLU A 136 -0.53 -1.10 -8.15
C GLU A 136 0.17 0.12 -7.52
N ILE A 137 1.14 -0.15 -6.66
CA ILE A 137 2.02 0.86 -6.09
C ILE A 137 3.42 0.64 -6.65
N ARG A 138 4.00 1.70 -7.21
CA ARG A 138 5.39 1.73 -7.67
C ARG A 138 6.22 2.59 -6.73
N VAL A 139 7.37 2.05 -6.32
CA VAL A 139 8.35 2.73 -5.48
C VAL A 139 9.72 2.66 -6.17
N THR A 140 10.46 3.75 -6.10
CA THR A 140 11.82 3.83 -6.64
C THR A 140 12.77 4.20 -5.50
N ALA A 141 13.92 3.54 -5.45
CA ALA A 141 15.02 3.84 -4.55
C ALA A 141 16.34 3.88 -5.33
N SER A 142 17.26 4.73 -4.92
CA SER A 142 18.59 4.84 -5.52
C SER A 142 19.66 4.84 -4.42
N ALA A 143 20.76 4.15 -4.66
CA ALA A 143 21.91 4.17 -3.77
C ALA A 143 23.22 4.21 -4.55
N ALA A 144 24.21 4.90 -3.98
CA ALA A 144 25.58 4.97 -4.48
C ALA A 144 26.53 4.30 -3.49
N PRO A 145 27.70 3.80 -3.94
CA PRO A 145 28.72 3.27 -3.05
C PRO A 145 29.21 4.35 -2.08
N HIS A 146 29.36 3.98 -0.81
CA HIS A 146 29.88 4.88 0.21
C HIS A 146 31.37 4.59 0.46
N HIS A 147 32.13 5.70 0.57
CA HIS A 147 33.54 5.67 0.99
C HIS A 147 33.66 5.43 2.49
#